data_3112d45aa305e1e6db28f74831c3e90f
#
_entry.id   3112d45aa305e1e6db28f74831c3e90f
#
_cell.length_a   1.000
_cell.length_b   1.000
_cell.length_c   1.000
_cell.angle_alpha   90.00
_cell.angle_beta   90.00
_cell.angle_gamma   90.00
#
_symmetry.space_group_name_H-M   'P 1'
#
loop_
_entity.id
_entity.type
_entity.pdbx_description
1 polymer ?
#
loop_
_entity_poly.entity_id
_entity_poly.type
_entity_poly.pdbx_seq_one_letter_code
_entity_poly.pdbx_strand_id
1 'polypeptide(L)'
;MIRGWIGVDLDGTLATHDGKQSKRIGDPIPAMVERVKMWLREGREVRIVTARAARTSFHLFPYRAEKAQIEQWCLEHMGHVLKIQAHKDYSMIELWDDRAVQVQMNTGKQVGVSRLDDGAIAVETTADHARPMLEVV
;
A
#
# COMPACT_ATOMS: atom_id res chain seq x y z
N MET A 1 -20.72 8.21 -4.60
CA MET A 1 -19.34 8.45 -5.10
C MET A 1 -18.40 8.31 -3.92
N ILE A 2 -17.48 7.38 -4.01
CA ILE A 2 -16.44 7.19 -2.98
C ILE A 2 -15.44 8.32 -3.14
N ARG A 3 -15.35 9.18 -2.14
CA ARG A 3 -14.34 10.24 -2.10
C ARG A 3 -13.15 9.77 -1.28
N GLY A 4 -11.97 10.04 -1.77
CA GLY A 4 -10.73 9.67 -1.14
C GLY A 4 -9.91 8.74 -2.02
N TRP A 5 -8.75 8.37 -1.53
CA TRP A 5 -7.81 7.56 -2.31
C TRP A 5 -7.31 6.36 -1.51
N ILE A 6 -6.94 5.33 -2.24
CA ILE A 6 -6.34 4.11 -1.70
C ILE A 6 -4.83 4.24 -1.82
N GLY A 7 -4.12 4.07 -0.70
CA GLY A 7 -2.68 3.99 -0.66
C GLY A 7 -2.20 2.56 -0.83
N VAL A 8 -1.20 2.35 -1.67
CA VAL A 8 -0.56 1.04 -1.87
C VAL A 8 0.95 1.21 -1.74
N ASP A 9 1.55 0.47 -0.82
CA ASP A 9 3.00 0.39 -0.70
C ASP A 9 3.60 -0.31 -1.92
N LEU A 10 4.84 0.02 -2.25
CA LEU A 10 5.52 -0.54 -3.40
C LEU A 10 6.30 -1.80 -3.03
N ASP A 11 7.40 -1.64 -2.30
CA ASP A 11 8.32 -2.75 -1.99
C ASP A 11 7.70 -3.71 -0.98
N GLY A 12 7.50 -4.96 -1.36
CA GLY A 12 6.89 -5.99 -0.53
C GLY A 12 5.38 -6.11 -0.65
N THR A 13 4.70 -5.16 -1.28
CA THR A 13 3.24 -5.15 -1.45
C THR A 13 2.85 -5.24 -2.92
N LEU A 14 3.25 -4.27 -3.73
CA LEU A 14 2.96 -4.22 -5.16
C LEU A 14 4.07 -4.86 -5.99
N ALA A 15 5.31 -4.69 -5.56
CA ALA A 15 6.52 -5.28 -6.15
C ALA A 15 7.21 -6.20 -5.15
N THR A 16 7.85 -7.26 -5.64
CA THR A 16 8.66 -8.15 -4.78
C THR A 16 9.83 -7.39 -4.17
N HIS A 17 10.21 -7.78 -2.95
CA HIS A 17 11.32 -7.17 -2.23
C HIS A 17 12.08 -8.24 -1.44
N ASP A 18 13.41 -8.20 -1.51
CA ASP A 18 14.28 -9.18 -0.86
C ASP A 18 14.74 -8.76 0.56
N GLY A 19 14.21 -7.66 1.08
CA GLY A 19 14.59 -7.10 2.38
C GLY A 19 15.87 -6.25 2.35
N LYS A 20 16.53 -6.15 1.19
CA LYS A 20 17.73 -5.31 1.01
C LYS A 20 17.35 -3.98 0.40
N GLN A 21 17.98 -2.91 0.85
CA GLN A 21 17.83 -1.62 0.18
C GLN A 21 18.44 -1.70 -1.21
N SER A 22 17.59 -1.78 -2.21
CA SER A 22 17.97 -1.78 -3.63
C SER A 22 17.30 -0.62 -4.34
N LYS A 23 18.04 -0.01 -5.26
CA LYS A 23 17.47 1.00 -6.17
C LYS A 23 16.52 0.38 -7.17
N ARG A 24 16.72 -0.89 -7.49
CA ARG A 24 15.87 -1.61 -8.45
C ARG A 24 14.56 -2.00 -7.80
N ILE A 25 13.47 -1.70 -8.49
CA ILE A 25 12.15 -2.18 -8.13
C ILE A 25 12.01 -3.64 -8.58
N GLY A 26 11.51 -4.50 -7.72
CA GLY A 26 11.31 -5.92 -8.00
C GLY A 26 10.20 -6.19 -9.01
N ASP A 27 9.94 -7.47 -9.22
CA ASP A 27 8.89 -7.92 -10.12
C ASP A 27 7.50 -7.61 -9.57
N PRO A 28 6.48 -7.40 -10.42
CA PRO A 28 5.13 -7.16 -9.95
C PRO A 28 4.58 -8.37 -9.22
N ILE A 29 3.85 -8.13 -8.13
CA ILE A 29 3.08 -9.15 -7.41
C ILE A 29 1.71 -9.24 -8.09
N PRO A 30 1.40 -10.33 -8.82
CA PRO A 30 0.22 -10.37 -9.69
C PRO A 30 -1.09 -10.09 -8.98
N ALA A 31 -1.28 -10.64 -7.78
CA ALA A 31 -2.51 -10.45 -7.01
C ALA A 31 -2.76 -8.96 -6.67
N MET A 32 -1.72 -8.23 -6.31
CA MET A 32 -1.85 -6.80 -5.99
C MET A 32 -1.99 -5.95 -7.25
N VAL A 33 -1.23 -6.25 -8.29
CA VAL A 33 -1.33 -5.53 -9.56
C VAL A 33 -2.73 -5.64 -10.14
N GLU A 34 -3.31 -6.84 -10.16
CA GLU A 34 -4.68 -7.04 -10.64
C GLU A 34 -5.72 -6.31 -9.78
N ARG A 35 -5.50 -6.26 -8.47
CA ARG A 35 -6.38 -5.51 -7.56
C ARG A 35 -6.34 -4.01 -7.85
N VAL A 36 -5.16 -3.45 -8.04
CA VAL A 36 -4.99 -2.03 -8.40
C VAL A 36 -5.65 -1.74 -9.75
N LYS A 37 -5.43 -2.59 -10.74
CA LYS A 37 -6.08 -2.46 -12.06
C LYS A 37 -7.61 -2.47 -11.94
N MET A 38 -8.15 -3.34 -11.09
CA MET A 38 -9.59 -3.40 -10.84
C MET A 38 -10.11 -2.08 -10.26
N TRP A 39 -9.43 -1.53 -9.25
CA TRP A 39 -9.82 -0.25 -8.67
C TRP A 39 -9.77 0.90 -9.67
N LEU A 40 -8.74 0.92 -10.52
CA LEU A 40 -8.63 1.94 -11.58
C LEU A 40 -9.77 1.83 -12.58
N ARG A 41 -10.17 0.60 -12.97
CA ARG A 41 -11.34 0.37 -13.84
C ARG A 41 -12.66 0.83 -13.20
N GLU A 42 -12.74 0.74 -11.88
CA GLU A 42 -13.89 1.22 -11.10
C GLU A 42 -13.89 2.74 -10.92
N GLY A 43 -12.90 3.44 -11.42
CA GLY A 43 -12.76 4.90 -11.29
C GLY A 43 -12.25 5.34 -9.93
N ARG A 44 -11.64 4.45 -9.15
CA ARG A 44 -11.08 4.79 -7.84
C ARG A 44 -9.71 5.44 -7.99
N GLU A 45 -9.40 6.40 -7.12
CA GLU A 45 -8.06 6.99 -7.05
C GLU A 45 -7.15 6.07 -6.22
N VAL A 46 -6.01 5.70 -6.82
CA VAL A 46 -4.97 4.90 -6.17
C VAL A 46 -3.66 5.66 -6.22
N ARG A 47 -2.95 5.71 -5.10
CA ARG A 47 -1.63 6.33 -5.01
C ARG A 47 -0.61 5.34 -4.44
N ILE A 48 0.62 5.45 -4.92
CA ILE A 48 1.75 4.73 -4.34
C ILE A 48 2.21 5.48 -3.09
N VAL A 49 2.25 4.78 -1.95
CA VAL A 49 2.80 5.30 -0.69
C VAL A 49 4.06 4.51 -0.40
N THR A 50 5.22 5.12 -0.56
CA THR A 50 6.50 4.43 -0.51
C THR A 50 7.55 5.23 0.26
N ALA A 51 8.37 4.53 1.04
CA ALA A 51 9.53 5.13 1.69
C ALA A 51 10.55 5.68 0.69
N ARG A 52 10.55 5.18 -0.57
CA ARG A 52 11.42 5.71 -1.64
C ARG A 52 11.12 7.17 -1.96
N ALA A 53 9.92 7.65 -1.67
CA ALA A 53 9.51 9.04 -1.87
C ALA A 53 9.79 9.92 -0.65
N ALA A 54 10.23 9.35 0.47
CA ALA A 54 10.54 10.11 1.68
C ALA A 54 11.78 10.97 1.46
N ARG A 55 11.64 12.28 1.70
CA ARG A 55 12.77 13.20 1.70
C ARG A 55 13.43 13.17 3.07
N THR A 56 14.59 12.50 3.15
CA THR A 56 15.46 12.61 4.31
C THR A 56 16.64 13.50 3.95
N SER A 57 17.19 14.21 4.94
CA SER A 57 18.36 15.08 4.77
C SER A 57 19.62 14.33 4.29
N PHE A 58 19.58 13.01 4.21
CA PHE A 58 20.67 12.14 3.76
C PHE A 58 20.44 11.53 2.39
N HIS A 59 19.44 11.95 1.63
CA HIS A 59 19.24 11.48 0.27
C HIS A 59 20.35 12.00 -0.65
N LEU A 60 21.32 11.13 -0.93
CA LEU A 60 22.37 11.36 -1.89
C LEU A 60 21.91 11.25 -3.35
N PHE A 61 20.65 10.84 -3.56
CA PHE A 61 20.10 10.62 -4.89
C PHE A 61 18.96 11.57 -5.19
N PRO A 62 18.87 12.08 -6.43
CA PRO A 62 17.78 12.97 -6.81
C PRO A 62 16.44 12.24 -6.69
N TYR A 63 15.55 12.75 -5.89
CA TYR A 63 14.16 12.28 -5.79
C TYR A 63 13.48 12.10 -7.16
N ARG A 64 13.84 12.95 -8.12
CA ARG A 64 13.31 12.88 -9.50
C ARG A 64 13.63 11.58 -10.21
N ALA A 65 14.81 11.01 -9.98
CA ALA A 65 15.21 9.74 -10.62
C ALA A 65 14.43 8.57 -10.06
N GLU A 66 14.22 8.51 -8.75
CA GLU A 66 13.40 7.48 -8.11
C GLU A 66 11.93 7.59 -8.51
N LYS A 67 11.40 8.80 -8.54
CA LYS A 67 10.03 9.07 -8.99
C LYS A 67 9.82 8.60 -10.43
N ALA A 68 10.72 8.97 -11.34
CA ALA A 68 10.64 8.57 -12.74
C ALA A 68 10.68 7.04 -12.89
N GLN A 69 11.51 6.37 -12.10
CA GLN A 69 11.63 4.92 -12.10
C GLN A 69 10.33 4.23 -11.64
N ILE A 70 9.70 4.76 -10.60
CA ILE A 70 8.42 4.25 -10.10
C ILE A 70 7.30 4.51 -11.12
N GLU A 71 7.26 5.68 -11.73
CA GLU A 71 6.30 6.02 -12.77
C GLU A 71 6.41 5.08 -13.97
N GLN A 72 7.64 4.80 -14.42
CA GLN A 72 7.90 3.86 -15.50
C GLN A 72 7.44 2.44 -15.13
N TRP A 73 7.74 1.99 -13.93
CA TRP A 73 7.31 0.69 -13.43
C TRP A 73 5.78 0.57 -13.41
N CYS A 74 5.09 1.60 -12.92
CA CYS A 74 3.62 1.63 -12.92
C CYS A 74 3.05 1.57 -14.33
N LEU A 75 3.64 2.33 -15.26
CA LEU A 75 3.20 2.35 -16.64
C LEU A 75 3.38 0.97 -17.31
N GLU A 76 4.50 0.32 -17.10
CA GLU A 76 4.79 -1.01 -17.66
C GLU A 76 3.84 -2.09 -17.13
N HIS A 77 3.55 -2.09 -15.84
CA HIS A 77 2.83 -3.20 -15.21
C HIS A 77 1.34 -2.96 -15.01
N MET A 78 0.91 -1.71 -14.95
CA MET A 78 -0.49 -1.35 -14.73
C MET A 78 -1.10 -0.52 -15.85
N GLY A 79 -0.29 0.00 -16.77
CA GLY A 79 -0.76 0.85 -17.86
C GLY A 79 -1.12 2.28 -17.43
N HIS A 80 -0.82 2.67 -16.20
CA HIS A 80 -1.12 3.99 -15.65
C HIS A 80 0.03 4.50 -14.80
N VAL A 81 0.25 5.81 -14.86
CA VAL A 81 1.13 6.51 -13.92
C VAL A 81 0.30 6.91 -12.71
N LEU A 82 0.67 6.42 -11.53
CA LEU A 82 0.01 6.74 -10.27
C LEU A 82 0.75 7.85 -9.54
N LYS A 83 0.02 8.65 -8.78
CA LYS A 83 0.63 9.65 -7.90
C LYS A 83 1.46 8.94 -6.83
N ILE A 84 2.65 9.46 -6.54
CA ILE A 84 3.62 8.87 -5.63
C ILE A 84 3.84 9.81 -4.46
N GLN A 85 3.79 9.28 -3.25
CA GLN A 85 4.06 10.06 -2.03
C GLN A 85 4.57 9.15 -0.91
N ALA A 86 5.16 9.75 0.13
CA ALA A 86 5.69 9.03 1.28
C ALA A 86 4.78 9.10 2.50
N HIS A 87 3.72 9.89 2.44
CA HIS A 87 2.88 10.22 3.59
C HIS A 87 1.40 10.00 3.30
N LYS A 88 0.64 9.85 4.36
CA LYS A 88 -0.82 9.84 4.30
C LYS A 88 -1.38 11.25 4.50
N ASP A 89 -2.57 11.49 3.99
CA ASP A 89 -3.33 12.69 4.26
C ASP A 89 -4.77 12.34 4.69
N TYR A 90 -5.57 13.36 4.95
CA TYR A 90 -6.95 13.18 5.44
C TYR A 90 -7.86 12.42 4.47
N SER A 91 -7.53 12.43 3.18
CA SER A 91 -8.34 11.80 2.14
C SER A 91 -7.96 10.34 1.88
N MET A 92 -6.92 9.82 2.52
CA MET A 92 -6.56 8.41 2.42
C MET A 92 -7.59 7.55 3.17
N ILE A 93 -8.31 6.70 2.46
CA ILE A 93 -9.36 5.85 3.04
C ILE A 93 -8.88 4.44 3.41
N GLU A 94 -7.86 3.94 2.70
CA GLU A 94 -7.24 2.64 2.95
C GLU A 94 -5.75 2.72 2.69
N LEU A 95 -4.97 1.91 3.41
CA LEU A 95 -3.55 1.71 3.17
C LEU A 95 -3.26 0.21 3.08
N TRP A 96 -2.72 -0.22 1.96
CA TRP A 96 -2.28 -1.58 1.70
C TRP A 96 -0.76 -1.63 1.80
N ASP A 97 -0.26 -2.30 2.84
CA ASP A 97 1.15 -2.28 3.20
C ASP A 97 1.50 -3.59 3.92
N ASP A 98 2.60 -4.24 3.52
CA ASP A 98 3.05 -5.51 4.09
C ASP A 98 3.58 -5.39 5.53
N ARG A 99 3.90 -4.18 5.97
CA ARG A 99 4.42 -3.92 7.33
C ARG A 99 3.38 -3.36 8.29
N ALA A 100 2.22 -2.95 7.79
CA ALA A 100 1.19 -2.35 8.61
C ALA A 100 0.50 -3.40 9.48
N VAL A 101 0.31 -3.06 10.74
CA VAL A 101 -0.55 -3.81 11.67
C VAL A 101 -1.84 -3.04 11.79
N GLN A 102 -2.95 -3.68 11.40
CA GLN A 102 -4.25 -3.04 11.48
C GLN A 102 -4.75 -3.00 12.92
N VAL A 103 -5.20 -1.82 13.33
CA VAL A 103 -5.76 -1.57 14.66
C VAL A 103 -7.24 -1.23 14.51
N GLN A 104 -8.06 -1.80 15.37
CA GLN A 104 -9.48 -1.46 15.43
C GLN A 104 -9.65 -0.03 15.94
N MET A 105 -10.45 0.75 15.23
CA MET A 105 -10.66 2.16 15.53
C MET A 105 -11.07 2.38 16.99
N ASN A 106 -10.41 3.31 17.65
CA ASN A 106 -10.68 3.77 19.02
C ASN A 106 -10.44 2.74 20.14
N THR A 107 -9.85 1.57 19.87
CA THR A 107 -9.66 0.53 20.89
C THR A 107 -8.21 0.16 21.17
N GLY A 108 -7.31 0.36 20.23
CA GLY A 108 -5.94 -0.13 20.30
C GLY A 108 -5.80 -1.65 20.10
N LYS A 109 -6.88 -2.35 19.78
CA LYS A 109 -6.85 -3.80 19.54
C LYS A 109 -6.36 -4.09 18.12
N GLN A 110 -5.48 -5.08 18.00
CA GLN A 110 -5.01 -5.57 16.71
C GLN A 110 -6.12 -6.35 16.01
N VAL A 111 -6.35 -6.04 14.71
CA VAL A 111 -7.33 -6.74 13.89
C VAL A 111 -6.69 -7.98 13.26
N GLY A 112 -7.44 -9.10 13.22
CA GLY A 112 -7.00 -10.33 12.57
C GLY A 112 -6.02 -11.17 13.38
N VAL A 113 -5.77 -10.80 14.63
CA VAL A 113 -4.92 -11.57 15.56
C VAL A 113 -5.68 -11.80 16.85
N SER A 114 -5.91 -13.05 17.21
CA SER A 114 -6.40 -13.44 18.53
C SER A 114 -5.32 -14.22 19.28
N ARG A 115 -5.16 -13.93 20.57
CA ARG A 115 -4.33 -14.77 21.43
C ARG A 115 -5.16 -15.97 21.86
N LEU A 116 -4.59 -17.14 21.66
CA LEU A 116 -5.12 -18.38 22.23
C LEU A 116 -4.80 -18.40 23.72
N ASP A 117 -5.58 -19.17 24.49
CA ASP A 117 -5.44 -19.27 25.95
C ASP A 117 -4.06 -19.75 26.42
N ASP A 118 -3.31 -20.42 25.53
CA ASP A 118 -1.94 -20.87 25.77
C ASP A 118 -0.85 -19.83 25.45
N GLY A 119 -1.26 -18.62 25.07
CA GLY A 119 -0.34 -17.55 24.67
C GLY A 119 0.11 -17.60 23.21
N ALA A 120 -0.31 -18.60 22.46
CA ALA A 120 -0.07 -18.67 21.01
C ALA A 120 -0.89 -17.58 20.27
N ILE A 121 -0.36 -17.13 19.14
CA ILE A 121 -1.03 -16.14 18.30
C ILE A 121 -1.71 -16.87 17.15
N ALA A 122 -3.04 -16.79 17.09
CA ALA A 122 -3.80 -17.23 15.93
C ALA A 122 -4.00 -16.03 15.00
N VAL A 123 -3.63 -16.22 13.75
CA VAL A 123 -3.91 -15.23 12.68
C VAL A 123 -5.21 -15.67 12.02
N GLU A 124 -6.27 -14.90 12.21
CA GLU A 124 -7.49 -15.12 11.45
C GLU A 124 -7.28 -14.62 10.01
N THR A 125 -7.02 -15.54 9.12
CA THR A 125 -7.10 -15.29 7.68
C THR A 125 -8.54 -15.45 7.24
N THR A 126 -9.38 -14.46 7.50
CA THR A 126 -10.73 -14.47 6.97
C THR A 126 -10.84 -13.49 5.80
N ALA A 127 -11.31 -14.02 4.68
CA ALA A 127 -11.74 -13.21 3.53
C ALA A 127 -12.91 -12.27 3.87
N ASP A 128 -13.47 -12.39 5.06
CA ASP A 128 -14.68 -11.70 5.52
C ASP A 128 -14.42 -10.37 6.23
N HIS A 129 -13.18 -9.94 6.34
CA HIS A 129 -12.87 -8.60 6.82
C HIS A 129 -12.81 -7.58 5.68
N ALA A 130 -13.68 -7.74 4.68
CA ALA A 130 -14.01 -6.63 3.81
C ALA A 130 -14.54 -5.52 4.72
N ARG A 131 -13.73 -4.51 4.98
CA ARG A 131 -14.20 -3.28 5.63
C ARG A 131 -15.45 -2.84 4.87
N PRO A 132 -16.55 -2.54 5.56
CA PRO A 132 -17.62 -1.82 4.92
C PRO A 132 -17.00 -0.57 4.32
N MET A 133 -17.20 -0.39 3.02
CA MET A 133 -16.77 0.83 2.36
C MET A 133 -17.39 2.00 3.12
N LEU A 134 -16.55 2.81 3.75
CA LEU A 134 -17.00 4.03 4.38
C LEU A 134 -17.53 4.93 3.26
N GLU A 135 -18.86 4.95 3.11
CA GLU A 135 -19.48 5.99 2.34
C GLU A 135 -19.24 7.30 3.09
N VAL A 136 -18.33 8.09 2.56
CA VAL A 136 -18.19 9.46 3.00
C VAL A 136 -19.26 10.25 2.26
N VAL A 137 -20.31 10.52 3.00
CA VAL A 137 -21.36 11.43 2.52
C VAL A 137 -20.81 12.85 2.46
#